data_37a096c2531f0fd8e3d506b2c2326391
#
_entry.id   37a096c2531f0fd8e3d506b2c2326391
#
_cell.length_a   1.000
_cell.length_b   1.000
_cell.length_c   1.000
_cell.angle_alpha   90.00
_cell.angle_beta   90.00
_cell.angle_gamma   90.00
#
_symmetry.space_group_name_H-M   'P 1'
#
loop_
_entity.id
_entity.type
_entity.pdbx_description
1 polymer ?
#
loop_
_entity_poly.entity_id
_entity_poly.type
_entity_poly.pdbx_seq_one_letter_code
_entity_poly.pdbx_strand_id
1 'polypeptide(L)'
;LAVAQKGVQKNARHAACNRLVMYNNVDLKRYDEAEKAADAFFNASDNADYSCLDYRYHGALLSALKKYDQAIEEYGKALEKDESQVDLWREIADAYELKNDYTQAIAAYKKYYDSLAQDKKTSENLFQLGRLYYGEGTSSDTLSVQSADRMAALQAADSVFALVAEQAPDSYLGDMWRARTHSAMDPETTEGLAKPYYEKVVDVLLAKNEPRYNSALIECYSYLGYYYLLKSDYPASK
;
A
#
# COMPACT_ATOMS: atom_id res chain seq x y z
N LEU A 1 -18.33 23.89 1.55
CA LEU A 1 -19.14 23.39 0.43
C LEU A 1 -20.32 24.31 0.09
N ALA A 2 -21.24 24.61 1.01
CA ALA A 2 -22.47 25.39 0.72
C ALA A 2 -22.21 26.79 0.10
N VAL A 3 -21.17 27.50 0.54
CA VAL A 3 -20.80 28.81 -0.04
C VAL A 3 -20.30 28.66 -1.47
N ALA A 4 -19.44 27.67 -1.74
CA ALA A 4 -18.92 27.39 -3.07
C ALA A 4 -20.05 26.98 -4.03
N GLN A 5 -20.99 26.14 -3.60
CA GLN A 5 -22.16 25.76 -4.37
C GLN A 5 -23.05 26.96 -4.73
N LYS A 6 -23.29 27.91 -3.81
CA LYS A 6 -24.00 29.16 -4.12
C LYS A 6 -23.24 30.01 -5.13
N GLY A 7 -21.92 30.00 -5.11
CA GLY A 7 -21.07 30.67 -6.10
C GLY A 7 -21.24 30.06 -7.48
N VAL A 8 -21.21 28.72 -7.60
CA VAL A 8 -21.47 28.00 -8.87
C VAL A 8 -22.89 28.26 -9.41
N GLN A 9 -23.90 28.32 -8.52
CA GLN A 9 -25.28 28.68 -8.93
C GLN A 9 -25.37 30.09 -9.56
N LYS A 10 -24.55 31.03 -9.10
CA LYS A 10 -24.52 32.39 -9.66
C LYS A 10 -23.69 32.48 -10.94
N ASN A 11 -22.60 31.74 -11.01
CA ASN A 11 -21.75 31.65 -12.19
C ASN A 11 -21.14 30.22 -12.26
N ALA A 12 -21.72 29.39 -13.12
CA ALA A 12 -21.31 28.00 -13.32
C ALA A 12 -19.87 27.86 -13.83
N ARG A 13 -19.28 28.90 -14.43
CA ARG A 13 -17.90 28.91 -14.95
C ARG A 13 -16.88 29.51 -13.99
N HIS A 14 -17.27 29.80 -12.75
CA HIS A 14 -16.39 30.41 -11.77
C HIS A 14 -15.36 29.40 -11.24
N ALA A 15 -14.10 29.51 -11.71
CA ALA A 15 -13.04 28.54 -11.43
C ALA A 15 -12.84 28.25 -9.93
N ALA A 16 -12.71 29.29 -9.10
CA ALA A 16 -12.48 29.11 -7.65
C ALA A 16 -13.66 28.40 -6.95
N CYS A 17 -14.90 28.61 -7.41
CA CYS A 17 -16.06 27.94 -6.83
C CYS A 17 -16.11 26.46 -7.24
N ASN A 18 -15.86 26.14 -8.52
CA ASN A 18 -15.79 24.76 -9.01
C ASN A 18 -14.65 23.99 -8.32
N ARG A 19 -13.46 24.59 -8.20
CA ARG A 19 -12.32 24.05 -7.41
C ARG A 19 -12.75 23.67 -6.00
N LEU A 20 -13.35 24.57 -5.25
CA LEU A 20 -13.77 24.31 -3.88
C LEU A 20 -14.90 23.29 -3.78
N VAL A 21 -15.79 23.21 -4.75
CA VAL A 21 -16.81 22.16 -4.80
C VAL A 21 -16.16 20.80 -5.02
N MET A 22 -15.19 20.69 -5.95
CA MET A 22 -14.42 19.47 -6.18
C MET A 22 -13.71 19.02 -4.89
N TYR A 23 -12.87 19.86 -4.28
CA TYR A 23 -12.12 19.53 -3.07
C TYR A 23 -13.04 19.03 -1.95
N ASN A 24 -14.05 19.82 -1.61
CA ASN A 24 -14.96 19.47 -0.53
C ASN A 24 -15.72 18.16 -0.79
N ASN A 25 -16.08 17.85 -2.03
CA ASN A 25 -16.77 16.59 -2.33
C ASN A 25 -15.80 15.40 -2.30
N VAL A 26 -14.55 15.56 -2.70
CA VAL A 26 -13.49 14.53 -2.51
C VAL A 26 -13.31 14.23 -1.03
N ASP A 27 -13.13 15.26 -0.18
CA ASP A 27 -12.96 15.11 1.27
C ASP A 27 -14.18 14.44 1.93
N LEU A 28 -15.37 14.73 1.44
CA LEU A 28 -16.64 14.14 1.89
C LEU A 28 -16.93 12.77 1.24
N LYS A 29 -16.04 12.25 0.38
CA LYS A 29 -16.19 10.98 -0.37
C LYS A 29 -17.47 10.95 -1.24
N ARG A 30 -17.90 12.11 -1.72
CA ARG A 30 -19.04 12.27 -2.64
C ARG A 30 -18.49 12.30 -4.07
N TYR A 31 -18.07 11.14 -4.55
CA TYR A 31 -17.25 11.06 -5.77
C TYR A 31 -18.02 11.44 -7.04
N ASP A 32 -19.34 11.15 -7.14
CA ASP A 32 -20.16 11.54 -8.29
C ASP A 32 -20.30 13.07 -8.42
N GLU A 33 -20.45 13.76 -7.29
CA GLU A 33 -20.51 15.22 -7.26
C GLU A 33 -19.12 15.83 -7.43
N ALA A 34 -18.09 15.18 -6.95
CA ALA A 34 -16.71 15.60 -7.14
C ALA A 34 -16.31 15.51 -8.62
N GLU A 35 -16.68 14.43 -9.33
CA GLU A 35 -16.40 14.26 -10.76
C GLU A 35 -17.05 15.34 -11.61
N LYS A 36 -18.32 15.65 -11.35
CA LYS A 36 -19.02 16.77 -12.03
C LYS A 36 -18.34 18.11 -11.77
N ALA A 37 -17.88 18.34 -10.54
CA ALA A 37 -17.19 19.57 -10.19
C ALA A 37 -15.77 19.64 -10.79
N ALA A 38 -15.08 18.50 -10.89
CA ALA A 38 -13.79 18.39 -11.57
C ALA A 38 -13.93 18.71 -13.07
N ASP A 39 -14.91 18.11 -13.73
CA ASP A 39 -15.19 18.42 -15.15
C ASP A 39 -15.49 19.90 -15.35
N ALA A 40 -16.36 20.49 -14.52
CA ALA A 40 -16.64 21.92 -14.57
C ALA A 40 -15.39 22.78 -14.30
N PHE A 41 -14.50 22.36 -13.41
CA PHE A 41 -13.29 23.10 -13.10
C PHE A 41 -12.23 23.00 -14.20
N PHE A 42 -11.91 21.80 -14.67
CA PHE A 42 -10.83 21.58 -15.62
C PHE A 42 -11.23 21.89 -17.07
N ASN A 43 -12.49 21.66 -17.45
CA ASN A 43 -12.91 21.72 -18.84
C ASN A 43 -13.83 22.90 -19.15
N ALA A 44 -14.50 23.49 -18.16
CA ALA A 44 -15.53 24.51 -18.41
C ALA A 44 -15.33 25.85 -17.67
N SER A 45 -14.37 25.95 -16.76
CA SER A 45 -14.15 27.18 -15.99
C SER A 45 -13.39 28.25 -16.79
N ASP A 46 -13.74 29.52 -16.55
CA ASP A 46 -13.06 30.65 -17.17
C ASP A 46 -11.78 30.99 -16.39
N ASN A 47 -10.67 31.23 -17.12
CA ASN A 47 -9.39 31.68 -16.59
C ASN A 47 -8.88 30.81 -15.39
N ALA A 48 -9.06 29.49 -15.48
CA ALA A 48 -8.54 28.57 -14.47
C ALA A 48 -7.00 28.50 -14.55
N ASP A 49 -6.34 28.74 -13.43
CA ASP A 49 -4.93 28.45 -13.24
C ASP A 49 -4.81 27.23 -12.32
N TYR A 50 -4.08 26.21 -12.77
CA TYR A 50 -4.01 24.91 -12.10
C TYR A 50 -2.76 24.82 -11.23
N SER A 51 -2.98 24.56 -9.95
CA SER A 51 -1.95 24.34 -8.95
C SER A 51 -1.63 22.84 -8.77
N CYS A 52 -0.55 22.55 -8.10
CA CYS A 52 -0.21 21.19 -7.65
C CYS A 52 -1.38 20.54 -6.89
N LEU A 53 -2.05 21.30 -6.02
CA LEU A 53 -3.16 20.80 -5.21
C LEU A 53 -4.39 20.43 -6.06
N ASP A 54 -4.64 21.14 -7.16
CA ASP A 54 -5.74 20.82 -8.08
C ASP A 54 -5.55 19.45 -8.72
N TYR A 55 -4.36 19.19 -9.23
CA TYR A 55 -4.01 17.90 -9.83
C TYR A 55 -3.98 16.77 -8.79
N ARG A 56 -3.50 17.04 -7.58
CA ARG A 56 -3.53 16.07 -6.47
C ARG A 56 -4.94 15.67 -6.11
N TYR A 57 -5.87 16.61 -5.93
CA TYR A 57 -7.28 16.31 -5.64
C TYR A 57 -7.98 15.59 -6.79
N HIS A 58 -7.65 15.93 -8.04
CA HIS A 58 -8.17 15.22 -9.21
C HIS A 58 -7.64 13.80 -9.28
N GLY A 59 -6.35 13.59 -9.04
CA GLY A 59 -5.74 12.27 -8.95
C GLY A 59 -6.38 11.42 -7.84
N ALA A 60 -6.61 11.98 -6.65
CA ALA A 60 -7.27 11.29 -5.55
C ALA A 60 -8.72 10.90 -5.90
N LEU A 61 -9.46 11.76 -6.58
CA LEU A 61 -10.79 11.45 -7.09
C LEU A 61 -10.76 10.29 -8.09
N LEU A 62 -9.86 10.36 -9.06
CA LEU A 62 -9.73 9.34 -10.11
C LEU A 62 -9.32 7.98 -9.52
N SER A 63 -8.43 7.98 -8.51
CA SER A 63 -8.05 6.78 -7.77
C SER A 63 -9.26 6.16 -7.04
N ALA A 64 -10.06 6.99 -6.37
CA ALA A 64 -11.29 6.55 -5.71
C ALA A 64 -12.32 5.98 -6.67
N LEU A 65 -12.36 6.49 -7.91
CA LEU A 65 -13.19 5.99 -9.02
C LEU A 65 -12.56 4.80 -9.75
N LYS A 66 -11.43 4.26 -9.26
CA LYS A 66 -10.65 3.16 -9.85
C LYS A 66 -10.10 3.46 -11.26
N LYS A 67 -9.96 4.73 -11.60
CA LYS A 67 -9.34 5.20 -12.84
C LYS A 67 -7.84 5.42 -12.62
N TYR A 68 -7.13 4.35 -12.26
CA TYR A 68 -5.77 4.44 -11.71
C TYR A 68 -4.75 5.05 -12.69
N ASP A 69 -4.81 4.73 -13.98
CA ASP A 69 -3.89 5.31 -14.99
C ASP A 69 -4.03 6.83 -15.05
N GLN A 70 -5.27 7.30 -15.05
CA GLN A 70 -5.55 8.74 -15.06
C GLN A 70 -5.13 9.41 -13.74
N ALA A 71 -5.31 8.72 -12.61
CA ALA A 71 -4.86 9.21 -11.31
C ALA A 71 -3.33 9.40 -11.28
N ILE A 72 -2.57 8.43 -11.79
CA ILE A 72 -1.11 8.49 -11.89
C ILE A 72 -0.66 9.65 -12.77
N GLU A 73 -1.35 9.89 -13.90
CA GLU A 73 -1.06 11.03 -14.78
C GLU A 73 -1.29 12.36 -14.06
N GLU A 74 -2.39 12.50 -13.32
CA GLU A 74 -2.71 13.73 -12.58
C GLU A 74 -1.70 13.97 -11.43
N TYR A 75 -1.31 12.92 -10.69
CA TYR A 75 -0.25 13.04 -9.69
C TYR A 75 1.10 13.42 -10.32
N GLY A 76 1.39 12.91 -11.53
CA GLY A 76 2.56 13.35 -12.30
C GLY A 76 2.53 14.85 -12.62
N LYS A 77 1.39 15.37 -13.11
CA LYS A 77 1.19 16.82 -13.32
C LYS A 77 1.32 17.63 -12.03
N ALA A 78 0.87 17.07 -10.90
CA ALA A 78 1.05 17.72 -9.60
C ALA A 78 2.55 17.83 -9.23
N LEU A 79 3.35 16.79 -9.45
CA LEU A 79 4.80 16.81 -9.25
C LEU A 79 5.51 17.80 -10.19
N GLU A 80 5.07 17.92 -11.46
CA GLU A 80 5.60 18.94 -12.37
C GLU A 80 5.36 20.38 -11.89
N LYS A 81 4.28 20.60 -11.15
CA LYS A 81 3.98 21.91 -10.54
C LYS A 81 4.78 22.17 -9.26
N ASP A 82 5.04 21.13 -8.48
CA ASP A 82 5.79 21.24 -7.23
C ASP A 82 6.48 19.91 -6.89
N GLU A 83 7.72 19.76 -7.30
CA GLU A 83 8.56 18.58 -7.05
C GLU A 83 8.83 18.32 -5.56
N SER A 84 8.63 19.32 -4.69
CA SER A 84 8.86 19.19 -3.25
C SER A 84 7.75 18.36 -2.55
N GLN A 85 6.64 18.09 -3.23
CA GLN A 85 5.52 17.31 -2.72
C GLN A 85 5.82 15.81 -2.75
N VAL A 86 6.81 15.38 -1.98
CA VAL A 86 7.32 13.99 -1.99
C VAL A 86 6.26 12.95 -1.68
N ASP A 87 5.21 13.31 -0.91
CA ASP A 87 4.07 12.43 -0.62
C ASP A 87 3.31 11.96 -1.87
N LEU A 88 3.37 12.72 -2.97
CA LEU A 88 2.77 12.31 -4.24
C LEU A 88 3.36 11.01 -4.79
N TRP A 89 4.63 10.74 -4.52
CA TRP A 89 5.23 9.46 -4.90
C TRP A 89 4.60 8.27 -4.18
N ARG A 90 4.15 8.46 -2.94
CA ARG A 90 3.39 7.44 -2.22
C ARG A 90 2.00 7.26 -2.82
N GLU A 91 1.31 8.35 -3.16
CA GLU A 91 -0.02 8.29 -3.81
C GLU A 91 0.05 7.61 -5.19
N ILE A 92 1.14 7.83 -5.94
CA ILE A 92 1.44 7.13 -7.20
C ILE A 92 1.68 5.63 -6.93
N ALA A 93 2.46 5.30 -5.90
CA ALA A 93 2.72 3.90 -5.54
C ALA A 93 1.43 3.17 -5.15
N ASP A 94 0.57 3.81 -4.34
CA ASP A 94 -0.73 3.27 -3.94
C ASP A 94 -1.63 3.01 -5.17
N ALA A 95 -1.63 3.92 -6.15
CA ALA A 95 -2.39 3.74 -7.39
C ALA A 95 -1.86 2.58 -8.25
N TYR A 96 -0.54 2.39 -8.33
CA TYR A 96 0.06 1.23 -8.99
C TYR A 96 -0.21 -0.07 -8.23
N GLU A 97 -0.15 -0.08 -6.87
CA GLU A 97 -0.53 -1.25 -6.06
C GLU A 97 -1.97 -1.69 -6.34
N LEU A 98 -2.91 -0.73 -6.42
CA LEU A 98 -4.32 -0.99 -6.74
C LEU A 98 -4.54 -1.53 -8.16
N LYS A 99 -3.60 -1.30 -9.09
CA LYS A 99 -3.55 -1.93 -10.43
C LYS A 99 -2.89 -3.30 -10.42
N ASN A 100 -2.32 -3.74 -9.30
CA ASN A 100 -1.41 -4.88 -9.20
C ASN A 100 -0.10 -4.72 -10.02
N ASP A 101 0.29 -3.49 -10.37
CA ASP A 101 1.57 -3.18 -11.01
C ASP A 101 2.62 -2.95 -9.91
N TYR A 102 3.02 -4.03 -9.26
CA TYR A 102 3.92 -3.97 -8.11
C TYR A 102 5.31 -3.44 -8.47
N THR A 103 5.81 -3.70 -9.65
CA THR A 103 7.11 -3.19 -10.11
C THR A 103 7.12 -1.66 -10.11
N GLN A 104 6.10 -1.03 -10.68
CA GLN A 104 5.99 0.43 -10.67
C GLN A 104 5.65 0.98 -9.28
N ALA A 105 4.83 0.26 -8.50
CA ALA A 105 4.52 0.63 -7.12
C ALA A 105 5.79 0.68 -6.25
N ILE A 106 6.66 -0.33 -6.34
CA ILE A 106 7.95 -0.38 -5.65
C ILE A 106 8.84 0.79 -6.09
N ALA A 107 8.95 1.03 -7.40
CA ALA A 107 9.76 2.11 -7.93
C ALA A 107 9.31 3.50 -7.41
N ALA A 108 8.00 3.76 -7.41
CA ALA A 108 7.43 5.00 -6.89
C ALA A 108 7.59 5.10 -5.37
N TYR A 109 7.31 4.02 -4.63
CA TYR A 109 7.43 4.03 -3.17
C TYR A 109 8.89 4.23 -2.70
N LYS A 110 9.86 3.68 -3.43
CA LYS A 110 11.28 3.93 -3.15
C LYS A 110 11.64 5.40 -3.30
N LYS A 111 11.15 6.08 -4.35
CA LYS A 111 11.34 7.53 -4.50
C LYS A 111 10.79 8.30 -3.30
N TYR A 112 9.59 7.93 -2.82
CA TYR A 112 9.04 8.49 -1.59
C TYR A 112 9.96 8.24 -0.40
N TYR A 113 10.30 6.97 -0.15
CA TYR A 113 11.09 6.55 1.02
C TYR A 113 12.49 7.21 1.03
N ASP A 114 13.14 7.28 -0.13
CA ASP A 114 14.48 7.87 -0.27
C ASP A 114 14.45 9.39 -0.03
N SER A 115 13.35 10.04 -0.36
CA SER A 115 13.14 11.49 -0.14
C SER A 115 12.85 11.84 1.33
N LEU A 116 12.52 10.86 2.17
CA LEU A 116 12.25 11.11 3.58
C LEU A 116 13.53 11.47 4.34
N ALA A 117 13.42 12.43 5.25
CA ALA A 117 14.46 12.67 6.25
C ALA A 117 14.63 11.43 7.16
N GLN A 118 15.82 11.23 7.72
CA GLN A 118 16.16 10.01 8.45
C GLN A 118 15.23 9.73 9.64
N ASP A 119 14.78 10.77 10.33
CA ASP A 119 13.82 10.67 11.45
C ASP A 119 12.39 10.32 11.02
N LYS A 120 12.10 10.38 9.72
CA LYS A 120 10.83 9.98 9.11
C LYS A 120 10.84 8.58 8.51
N LYS A 121 12.00 7.94 8.43
CA LYS A 121 12.17 6.56 7.93
C LYS A 121 11.81 5.56 9.03
N THR A 122 10.52 5.35 9.23
CA THR A 122 9.97 4.50 10.29
C THR A 122 9.83 3.04 9.85
N SER A 123 9.67 2.14 10.82
CA SER A 123 9.33 0.73 10.56
C SER A 123 8.03 0.57 9.78
N GLU A 124 7.09 1.51 9.90
CA GLU A 124 5.83 1.51 9.13
C GLU A 124 6.09 1.76 7.62
N ASN A 125 6.99 2.70 7.29
CA ASN A 125 7.39 2.92 5.90
C ASN A 125 8.10 1.69 5.31
N LEU A 126 8.99 1.06 6.08
CA LEU A 126 9.62 -0.19 5.67
C LEU A 126 8.59 -1.31 5.50
N PHE A 127 7.66 -1.41 6.42
CA PHE A 127 6.59 -2.41 6.35
C PHE A 127 5.78 -2.30 5.05
N GLN A 128 5.43 -1.09 4.65
CA GLN A 128 4.72 -0.88 3.38
C GLN A 128 5.59 -1.29 2.17
N LEU A 129 6.88 -0.95 2.17
CA LEU A 129 7.80 -1.39 1.10
C LEU A 129 7.91 -2.92 1.06
N GLY A 130 8.03 -3.58 2.22
CA GLY A 130 8.04 -5.04 2.30
C GLY A 130 6.76 -5.68 1.75
N ARG A 131 5.60 -5.08 2.02
CA ARG A 131 4.30 -5.53 1.46
C ARG A 131 4.26 -5.43 -0.06
N LEU A 132 4.80 -4.37 -0.64
CA LEU A 132 4.86 -4.24 -2.10
C LEU A 132 5.74 -5.32 -2.73
N TYR A 133 6.93 -5.59 -2.18
CA TYR A 133 7.77 -6.71 -2.63
C TYR A 133 7.10 -8.08 -2.46
N TYR A 134 6.41 -8.29 -1.33
CA TYR A 134 5.62 -9.51 -1.12
C TYR A 134 4.50 -9.64 -2.15
N GLY A 135 3.78 -8.56 -2.45
CA GLY A 135 2.76 -8.51 -3.48
C GLY A 135 3.32 -8.87 -4.86
N GLU A 136 4.49 -8.32 -5.23
CA GLU A 136 5.19 -8.66 -6.47
C GLU A 136 5.52 -10.16 -6.54
N GLY A 137 6.05 -10.73 -5.45
CA GLY A 137 6.41 -12.14 -5.39
C GLY A 137 5.23 -13.11 -5.29
N THR A 138 4.02 -12.65 -4.98
CA THR A 138 2.82 -13.49 -4.81
C THR A 138 1.70 -13.17 -5.78
N SER A 139 1.84 -12.17 -6.65
CA SER A 139 0.82 -11.83 -7.64
C SER A 139 0.60 -12.98 -8.65
N SER A 140 -0.62 -13.10 -9.16
CA SER A 140 -1.01 -14.15 -10.11
C SER A 140 -0.19 -14.11 -11.41
N ASP A 141 0.24 -12.93 -11.81
CA ASP A 141 1.05 -12.75 -13.03
C ASP A 141 2.46 -13.31 -12.87
N THR A 142 2.97 -13.36 -11.64
CA THR A 142 4.27 -13.97 -11.32
C THR A 142 4.18 -15.45 -10.96
N LEU A 143 3.00 -15.97 -10.59
CA LEU A 143 2.82 -17.40 -10.28
C LEU A 143 3.00 -18.31 -11.50
N SER A 144 2.71 -17.84 -12.72
CA SER A 144 2.97 -18.57 -13.96
C SER A 144 4.47 -18.68 -14.29
N VAL A 145 5.29 -17.91 -13.63
CA VAL A 145 6.75 -17.87 -13.80
C VAL A 145 7.35 -18.39 -12.47
N GLN A 146 7.82 -19.63 -12.45
CA GLN A 146 8.81 -20.07 -11.46
C GLN A 146 10.11 -19.31 -11.77
N SER A 147 10.05 -18.00 -11.75
CA SER A 147 11.12 -17.15 -12.25
C SER A 147 12.01 -16.73 -11.10
N ALA A 148 13.25 -16.52 -11.45
CA ALA A 148 14.23 -15.86 -10.61
C ALA A 148 13.65 -14.54 -10.03
N ASP A 149 12.81 -13.86 -10.79
CA ASP A 149 12.20 -12.58 -10.42
C ASP A 149 11.22 -12.71 -9.23
N ARG A 150 10.37 -13.75 -9.24
CA ARG A 150 9.48 -14.02 -8.10
C ARG A 150 10.28 -14.28 -6.81
N MET A 151 11.30 -15.11 -6.91
CA MET A 151 12.14 -15.43 -5.75
C MET A 151 12.94 -14.20 -5.30
N ALA A 152 13.45 -13.39 -6.23
CA ALA A 152 14.13 -12.14 -5.90
C ALA A 152 13.21 -11.14 -5.18
N ALA A 153 11.95 -11.02 -5.61
CA ALA A 153 10.97 -10.16 -4.94
C ALA A 153 10.68 -10.66 -3.51
N LEU A 154 10.48 -11.98 -3.31
CA LEU A 154 10.28 -12.54 -1.98
C LEU A 154 11.52 -12.37 -1.08
N GLN A 155 12.73 -12.54 -1.61
CA GLN A 155 13.96 -12.29 -0.87
C GLN A 155 14.11 -10.81 -0.47
N ALA A 156 13.74 -9.90 -1.36
CA ALA A 156 13.69 -8.48 -1.04
C ALA A 156 12.65 -8.18 0.06
N ALA A 157 11.47 -8.79 -0.01
CA ALA A 157 10.44 -8.68 1.03
C ALA A 157 10.97 -9.16 2.40
N ASP A 158 11.58 -10.34 2.46
CA ASP A 158 12.17 -10.87 3.70
C ASP A 158 13.22 -9.92 4.27
N SER A 159 14.11 -9.40 3.42
CA SER A 159 15.15 -8.45 3.84
C SER A 159 14.56 -7.19 4.46
N VAL A 160 13.50 -6.64 3.86
CA VAL A 160 12.82 -5.44 4.38
C VAL A 160 12.06 -5.77 5.68
N PHE A 161 11.37 -6.90 5.76
CA PHE A 161 10.67 -7.31 6.99
C PHE A 161 11.64 -7.66 8.13
N ALA A 162 12.87 -8.09 7.82
CA ALA A 162 13.92 -8.25 8.83
C ALA A 162 14.27 -6.90 9.48
N LEU A 163 14.40 -5.82 8.67
CA LEU A 163 14.61 -4.47 9.19
C LEU A 163 13.40 -3.97 10.02
N VAL A 164 12.17 -4.32 9.62
CA VAL A 164 10.97 -4.02 10.43
C VAL A 164 11.05 -4.71 11.80
N ALA A 165 11.43 -5.99 11.84
CA ALA A 165 11.56 -6.74 13.09
C ALA A 165 12.69 -6.17 13.98
N GLU A 166 13.79 -5.71 13.38
CA GLU A 166 14.88 -5.07 14.08
C GLU A 166 14.52 -3.71 14.68
N GLN A 167 13.81 -2.87 13.91
CA GLN A 167 13.37 -1.55 14.38
C GLN A 167 12.21 -1.59 15.38
N ALA A 168 11.42 -2.65 15.37
CA ALA A 168 10.25 -2.81 16.23
C ALA A 168 10.24 -4.19 16.93
N PRO A 169 11.23 -4.48 17.80
CA PRO A 169 11.41 -5.82 18.37
C PRO A 169 10.25 -6.28 19.27
N ASP A 170 9.46 -5.33 19.82
CA ASP A 170 8.27 -5.64 20.59
C ASP A 170 7.04 -5.97 19.73
N SER A 171 7.15 -5.78 18.41
CA SER A 171 6.09 -6.09 17.44
C SER A 171 6.33 -7.46 16.80
N TYR A 172 5.30 -8.28 16.76
CA TYR A 172 5.36 -9.56 16.04
C TYR A 172 5.25 -9.40 14.51
N LEU A 173 4.92 -8.21 14.00
CA LEU A 173 4.55 -8.02 12.59
C LEU A 173 5.72 -8.30 11.63
N GLY A 174 6.94 -7.87 11.96
CA GLY A 174 8.09 -8.12 11.12
C GLY A 174 8.33 -9.63 10.93
N ASP A 175 8.37 -10.39 12.03
CA ASP A 175 8.58 -11.84 11.98
C ASP A 175 7.38 -12.59 11.37
N MET A 176 6.14 -12.12 11.59
CA MET A 176 4.95 -12.69 10.96
C MET A 176 5.01 -12.57 9.42
N TRP A 177 5.41 -11.41 8.91
CA TRP A 177 5.52 -11.22 7.47
C TRP A 177 6.74 -11.93 6.88
N ARG A 178 7.81 -12.11 7.64
CA ARG A 178 8.91 -13.02 7.28
C ARG A 178 8.40 -14.46 7.15
N ALA A 179 7.62 -14.92 8.12
CA ALA A 179 7.00 -16.24 8.07
C ALA A 179 6.15 -16.43 6.79
N ARG A 180 5.26 -15.48 6.49
CA ARG A 180 4.45 -15.50 5.27
C ARG A 180 5.29 -15.50 4.00
N THR A 181 6.35 -14.70 3.97
CA THR A 181 7.28 -14.61 2.84
C THR A 181 8.01 -15.93 2.61
N HIS A 182 8.51 -16.56 3.68
CA HIS A 182 9.16 -17.87 3.61
C HIS A 182 8.18 -19.01 3.28
N SER A 183 6.91 -18.90 3.72
CA SER A 183 5.86 -19.81 3.29
C SER A 183 5.55 -19.67 1.77
N ALA A 184 5.60 -18.45 1.24
CA ALA A 184 5.46 -18.23 -0.20
C ALA A 184 6.66 -18.73 -1.02
N MET A 185 7.87 -18.78 -0.43
CA MET A 185 9.05 -19.38 -1.04
C MET A 185 9.01 -20.91 -1.06
N ASP A 186 8.37 -21.52 -0.06
CA ASP A 186 8.23 -22.97 0.14
C ASP A 186 6.74 -23.36 0.28
N PRO A 187 5.94 -23.23 -0.81
CA PRO A 187 4.49 -23.39 -0.75
C PRO A 187 4.05 -24.81 -0.35
N GLU A 188 4.87 -25.82 -0.67
CA GLU A 188 4.61 -27.21 -0.26
C GLU A 188 5.08 -27.52 1.17
N THR A 189 5.69 -26.54 1.84
CA THR A 189 6.21 -26.66 3.22
C THR A 189 7.22 -27.82 3.37
N THR A 190 7.90 -28.20 2.28
CA THR A 190 8.84 -29.34 2.26
C THR A 190 10.15 -29.03 2.98
N GLU A 191 10.64 -27.81 2.83
CA GLU A 191 11.86 -27.34 3.50
C GLU A 191 11.57 -26.81 4.91
N GLY A 192 10.37 -26.30 5.15
CA GLY A 192 9.96 -25.69 6.42
C GLY A 192 10.57 -24.32 6.63
N LEU A 193 10.79 -23.56 5.56
CA LEU A 193 11.47 -22.26 5.62
C LEU A 193 10.78 -21.25 6.55
N ALA A 194 9.47 -21.30 6.68
CA ALA A 194 8.71 -20.38 7.54
C ALA A 194 8.68 -20.78 9.01
N LYS A 195 9.04 -22.04 9.34
CA LYS A 195 8.94 -22.60 10.70
C LYS A 195 9.56 -21.70 11.77
N PRO A 196 10.85 -21.31 11.68
CA PRO A 196 11.51 -20.56 12.76
C PRO A 196 10.84 -19.21 13.03
N TYR A 197 10.26 -18.60 12.01
CA TYR A 197 9.57 -17.31 12.15
C TYR A 197 8.19 -17.47 12.78
N TYR A 198 7.43 -18.49 12.41
CA TYR A 198 6.15 -18.78 13.07
C TYR A 198 6.34 -19.17 14.53
N GLU A 199 7.35 -19.96 14.88
CA GLU A 199 7.69 -20.28 16.27
C GLU A 199 7.99 -19.02 17.07
N LYS A 200 8.83 -18.12 16.53
CA LYS A 200 9.14 -16.85 17.18
C LYS A 200 7.90 -15.96 17.39
N VAL A 201 7.00 -15.91 16.40
CA VAL A 201 5.73 -15.19 16.54
C VAL A 201 4.87 -15.79 17.66
N VAL A 202 4.77 -17.11 17.73
CA VAL A 202 4.03 -17.81 18.81
C VAL A 202 4.58 -17.39 20.18
N ASP A 203 5.90 -17.43 20.38
CA ASP A 203 6.53 -17.06 21.64
C ASP A 203 6.19 -15.61 22.05
N VAL A 204 6.30 -14.68 21.11
CA VAL A 204 5.97 -13.25 21.34
C VAL A 204 4.49 -13.07 21.69
N LEU A 205 3.59 -13.75 21.00
CA LEU A 205 2.15 -13.56 21.19
C LEU A 205 1.63 -14.25 22.44
N LEU A 206 2.18 -15.43 22.81
CA LEU A 206 1.87 -16.11 24.07
C LEU A 206 2.33 -15.28 25.27
N ALA A 207 3.49 -14.66 25.21
CA ALA A 207 3.99 -13.78 26.25
C ALA A 207 3.07 -12.56 26.48
N LYS A 208 2.44 -12.04 25.41
CA LYS A 208 1.47 -10.94 25.50
C LYS A 208 0.12 -11.38 26.06
N ASN A 209 -0.29 -12.63 25.82
CA ASN A 209 -1.52 -13.26 26.31
C ASN A 209 -2.80 -12.41 26.11
N GLU A 210 -3.00 -11.87 24.94
CA GLU A 210 -4.14 -11.02 24.62
C GLU A 210 -5.04 -11.66 23.54
N PRO A 211 -6.38 -11.72 23.74
CA PRO A 211 -7.32 -12.34 22.80
C PRO A 211 -7.28 -11.78 21.38
N ARG A 212 -6.87 -10.52 21.20
CA ARG A 212 -6.75 -9.88 19.88
C ARG A 212 -5.74 -10.57 18.97
N TYR A 213 -4.83 -11.37 19.51
CA TYR A 213 -3.81 -12.10 18.75
C TYR A 213 -4.23 -13.52 18.37
N ASN A 214 -5.43 -13.98 18.76
CA ASN A 214 -5.86 -15.35 18.47
C ASN A 214 -5.82 -15.71 16.98
N SER A 215 -6.21 -14.78 16.10
CA SER A 215 -6.16 -15.03 14.64
C SER A 215 -4.72 -15.25 14.14
N ALA A 216 -3.77 -14.50 14.67
CA ALA A 216 -2.35 -14.66 14.32
C ALA A 216 -1.79 -15.98 14.87
N LEU A 217 -2.16 -16.36 16.09
CA LEU A 217 -1.79 -17.66 16.67
C LEU A 217 -2.37 -18.83 15.89
N ILE A 218 -3.63 -18.73 15.42
CA ILE A 218 -4.27 -19.77 14.58
C ILE A 218 -3.47 -19.95 13.27
N GLU A 219 -3.06 -18.85 12.62
CA GLU A 219 -2.22 -18.93 11.42
C GLU A 219 -0.90 -19.64 11.72
N CYS A 220 -0.21 -19.27 12.80
CA CYS A 220 1.05 -19.89 13.19
C CYS A 220 0.88 -21.39 13.45
N TYR A 221 -0.08 -21.77 14.27
CA TYR A 221 -0.34 -23.19 14.58
C TYR A 221 -0.81 -23.99 13.38
N SER A 222 -1.56 -23.39 12.46
CA SER A 222 -1.97 -24.08 11.22
C SER A 222 -0.77 -24.46 10.38
N TYR A 223 0.19 -23.53 10.19
CA TYR A 223 1.42 -23.83 9.47
C TYR A 223 2.28 -24.86 10.21
N LEU A 224 2.55 -24.65 11.51
CA LEU A 224 3.40 -25.54 12.30
C LEU A 224 2.81 -26.94 12.39
N GLY A 225 1.50 -27.07 12.61
CA GLY A 225 0.81 -28.36 12.64
C GLY A 225 0.95 -29.11 11.31
N TYR A 226 0.77 -28.40 10.17
CA TYR A 226 0.96 -29.00 8.85
C TYR A 226 2.41 -29.43 8.60
N TYR A 227 3.39 -28.58 8.97
CA TYR A 227 4.81 -28.92 8.88
C TYR A 227 5.16 -30.21 9.64
N TYR A 228 4.73 -30.32 10.92
CA TYR A 228 5.01 -31.51 11.74
C TYR A 228 4.27 -32.75 11.24
N LEU A 229 3.08 -32.59 10.68
CA LEU A 229 2.36 -33.68 10.03
C LEU A 229 3.15 -34.21 8.83
N LEU A 230 3.70 -33.35 7.98
CA LEU A 230 4.53 -33.76 6.83
C LEU A 230 5.81 -34.48 7.27
N LYS A 231 6.39 -34.10 8.41
CA LYS A 231 7.57 -34.76 8.98
C LYS A 231 7.22 -36.03 9.79
N SER A 232 5.94 -36.44 9.79
CA SER A 232 5.44 -37.58 10.56
C SER A 232 5.64 -37.44 12.08
N ASP A 233 5.73 -36.21 12.56
CA ASP A 233 5.82 -35.88 13.99
C ASP A 233 4.42 -35.57 14.54
N TYR A 234 3.61 -36.61 14.68
CA TYR A 234 2.22 -36.50 15.14
C TYR A 234 2.01 -35.89 16.52
N PRO A 235 2.89 -36.07 17.52
CA PRO A 235 2.79 -35.35 18.78
C PRO A 235 2.90 -33.86 18.65
N ALA A 236 3.82 -33.36 17.81
CA ALA A 236 4.06 -31.94 17.59
C ALA A 236 3.05 -31.29 16.64
N SER A 237 2.33 -32.09 15.82
CA SER A 237 1.31 -31.58 14.87
C SER A 237 -0.04 -31.26 15.50
N LYS A 238 -0.28 -31.64 16.76
CA LYS A 238 -1.51 -31.40 17.53
C LYS A 238 -1.46 -30.08 18.28
#